data_03c5b5a75808d19436fe65d5ab91e1f3
#
_entry.id   03c5b5a75808d19436fe65d5ab91e1f3
#
_cell.length_a   1.000
_cell.length_b   1.000
_cell.length_c   1.000
_cell.angle_alpha   90.00
_cell.angle_beta   90.00
_cell.angle_gamma   90.00
#
_symmetry.space_group_name_H-M   'P 1'
#
loop_
_entity.id
_entity.type
_entity.pdbx_description
1 polymer ?
#
loop_
_entity_poly.entity_id
_entity_poly.type
_entity_poly.pdbx_seq_one_letter_code
_entity_poly.pdbx_strand_id
1 'polypeptide(L)'
;LTDDDYIQLYRYLYPFQGDPLLWVHLNTDYPYNLQGILYFPKLTGRADWEKGEIRLYCNQVFVSDSIKEVVPRYLLPLRGVIDSPDIPLNVSRSALQTDRRVRSIGSFVAKKVGDRLKQLHQEDPKRYAEIWESLAPFIKIGAMEDEKFADQVSELVLFGSTASAADGDSPDPIPGTEGKAYTTLGGYRSRLDQANDKRILYCTDEAGQAGALALWKSQGAE
;
A
#
# COMPACT_ATOMS: atom_id res chain seq x y z
N LEU A 1 -1.96 22.11 -1.54
CA LEU A 1 -1.30 21.57 -0.34
C LEU A 1 0.08 21.07 -0.74
N THR A 2 1.07 21.36 0.08
CA THR A 2 2.45 20.86 -0.05
C THR A 2 2.62 19.59 0.78
N ASP A 3 3.69 18.85 0.55
CA ASP A 3 4.02 17.65 1.34
C ASP A 3 4.15 17.98 2.83
N ASP A 4 4.69 19.17 3.15
CA ASP A 4 4.82 19.64 4.52
C ASP A 4 3.45 19.86 5.18
N ASP A 5 2.45 20.37 4.45
CA ASP A 5 1.08 20.53 4.97
C ASP A 5 0.47 19.18 5.38
N TYR A 6 0.70 18.10 4.57
CA TYR A 6 0.21 16.77 4.92
C TYR A 6 0.92 16.20 6.15
N ILE A 7 2.23 16.37 6.25
CA ILE A 7 3.02 15.89 7.38
C ILE A 7 2.64 16.64 8.67
N GLN A 8 2.47 17.96 8.61
CA GLN A 8 2.04 18.76 9.76
C GLN A 8 0.65 18.37 10.25
N LEU A 9 -0.29 18.15 9.32
CA LEU A 9 -1.63 17.65 9.67
C LEU A 9 -1.55 16.27 10.33
N TYR A 10 -0.73 15.36 9.82
CA TYR A 10 -0.55 14.05 10.44
C TYR A 10 -0.02 14.15 11.87
N ARG A 11 1.02 14.97 12.09
CA ARG A 11 1.60 15.21 13.42
C ARG A 11 0.61 15.84 14.39
N TYR A 12 -0.27 16.70 13.89
CA TYR A 12 -1.34 17.29 14.68
C TYR A 12 -2.40 16.26 15.09
N LEU A 13 -2.81 15.40 14.17
CA LEU A 13 -3.83 14.37 14.41
C LEU A 13 -3.31 13.22 15.29
N TYR A 14 -2.03 12.88 15.15
CA TYR A 14 -1.38 11.73 15.78
C TYR A 14 -0.06 12.14 16.46
N PRO A 15 -0.14 12.93 17.53
CA PRO A 15 1.04 13.33 18.28
C PRO A 15 1.74 12.08 18.83
N PHE A 16 3.07 12.11 18.88
CA PHE A 16 3.92 10.99 19.31
C PHE A 16 4.03 9.80 18.33
N GLN A 17 3.49 9.90 17.15
CA GLN A 17 3.72 8.96 16.06
C GLN A 17 4.85 9.49 15.16
N GLY A 18 5.61 8.58 14.57
CA GLY A 18 6.57 8.95 13.51
C GLY A 18 5.85 9.50 12.27
N ASP A 19 6.60 10.09 11.34
CA ASP A 19 6.02 10.59 10.10
C ASP A 19 5.39 9.48 9.26
N PRO A 20 4.34 9.80 8.48
CA PRO A 20 3.68 8.82 7.62
C PRO A 20 4.59 8.43 6.46
N LEU A 21 4.43 7.21 5.98
CA LEU A 21 5.18 6.70 4.82
C LEU A 21 4.69 7.33 3.52
N LEU A 22 3.38 7.50 3.42
CA LEU A 22 2.64 7.92 2.24
C LEU A 22 1.27 8.43 2.66
N TRP A 23 0.67 9.31 1.84
CA TRP A 23 -0.72 9.75 2.01
C TRP A 23 -1.50 9.68 0.72
N VAL A 24 -2.81 9.57 0.88
CA VAL A 24 -3.81 9.58 -0.20
C VAL A 24 -4.76 10.73 0.06
N HIS A 25 -4.75 11.73 -0.78
CA HIS A 25 -5.72 12.82 -0.73
C HIS A 25 -6.99 12.41 -1.47
N LEU A 26 -8.09 12.37 -0.75
CA LEU A 26 -9.41 12.10 -1.28
C LEU A 26 -10.12 13.44 -1.48
N ASN A 27 -10.48 13.75 -2.72
CA ASN A 27 -11.27 14.92 -3.08
C ASN A 27 -12.02 14.61 -4.36
N THR A 28 -13.28 14.20 -4.23
CA THR A 28 -14.10 13.74 -5.35
C THR A 28 -15.57 14.01 -5.08
N ASP A 29 -16.29 14.39 -6.13
CA ASP A 29 -17.73 14.65 -6.10
C ASP A 29 -18.52 13.50 -6.77
N TYR A 30 -17.84 12.65 -7.55
CA TYR A 30 -18.47 11.55 -8.29
C TYR A 30 -17.56 10.31 -8.31
N PRO A 31 -18.07 9.09 -8.16
CA PRO A 31 -19.49 8.73 -7.92
C PRO A 31 -19.96 8.96 -6.49
N TYR A 32 -19.07 9.36 -5.59
CA TYR A 32 -19.36 9.71 -4.20
C TYR A 32 -18.72 11.04 -3.87
N ASN A 33 -19.43 11.87 -3.12
CA ASN A 33 -18.84 13.04 -2.50
C ASN A 33 -17.99 12.58 -1.30
N LEU A 34 -16.69 12.56 -1.51
CA LEU A 34 -15.74 12.03 -0.55
C LEU A 34 -14.53 12.95 -0.45
N GLN A 35 -14.30 13.48 0.73
CA GLN A 35 -13.18 14.32 1.05
C GLN A 35 -12.39 13.74 2.20
N GLY A 36 -11.08 13.95 2.21
CA GLY A 36 -10.26 13.47 3.32
C GLY A 36 -8.82 13.22 2.96
N ILE A 37 -8.07 12.76 3.94
CA ILE A 37 -6.68 12.36 3.78
C ILE A 37 -6.47 11.08 4.56
N LEU A 38 -5.97 10.06 3.86
CA LEU A 38 -5.56 8.80 4.46
C LEU A 38 -4.04 8.70 4.46
N TYR A 39 -3.49 8.19 5.53
CA TYR A 39 -2.06 8.04 5.73
C TYR A 39 -1.69 6.58 5.94
N PHE A 40 -0.59 6.15 5.34
CA PHE A 40 0.08 4.90 5.67
C PHE A 40 1.03 5.15 6.84
N PRO A 41 0.72 4.67 8.03
CA PRO A 41 1.62 4.79 9.18
C PRO A 41 2.78 3.80 9.04
N LYS A 42 3.88 4.08 9.71
CA LYS A 42 4.92 3.09 9.93
C LYS A 42 4.44 2.11 11.02
N LEU A 43 4.10 0.88 10.64
CA LEU A 43 3.64 -0.14 11.58
C LEU A 43 4.84 -0.73 12.32
N THR A 44 4.76 -0.78 13.65
CA THR A 44 5.83 -1.28 14.51
C THR A 44 5.53 -2.66 15.10
N GLY A 45 4.29 -3.13 14.96
CA GLY A 45 3.90 -4.42 15.51
C GLY A 45 2.53 -4.91 15.07
N ARG A 46 2.20 -6.16 15.46
CA ARG A 46 0.93 -6.81 15.09
C ARG A 46 -0.30 -6.07 15.63
N ALA A 47 -0.17 -5.43 16.78
CA ALA A 47 -1.27 -4.67 17.40
C ALA A 47 -1.71 -3.45 16.55
N ASP A 48 -0.83 -2.91 15.71
CA ASP A 48 -1.14 -1.76 14.87
C ASP A 48 -2.11 -2.12 13.74
N TRP A 49 -2.16 -3.42 13.35
CA TRP A 49 -3.07 -3.91 12.31
C TRP A 49 -4.54 -3.90 12.71
N GLU A 50 -4.83 -3.94 14.00
CA GLU A 50 -6.20 -3.98 14.53
C GLU A 50 -6.71 -2.60 14.95
N LYS A 51 -5.82 -1.61 15.04
CA LYS A 51 -6.11 -0.25 15.49
C LYS A 51 -6.11 0.74 14.32
N GLY A 52 -7.09 0.59 13.42
CA GLY A 52 -7.35 1.66 12.46
C GLY A 52 -7.86 2.91 13.18
N GLU A 53 -7.26 4.05 12.90
CA GLU A 53 -7.62 5.35 13.50
C GLU A 53 -8.08 6.33 12.40
N ILE A 54 -9.00 5.88 11.56
CA ILE A 54 -9.62 6.76 10.57
C ILE A 54 -10.88 7.36 11.19
N ARG A 55 -10.90 8.68 11.30
CA ARG A 55 -12.05 9.43 11.82
C ARG A 55 -13.02 9.72 10.70
N LEU A 56 -14.27 9.31 10.89
CA LEU A 56 -15.36 9.52 9.96
C LEU A 56 -16.18 10.74 10.35
N TYR A 57 -16.41 11.57 9.35
CA TYR A 57 -17.30 12.73 9.42
C TYR A 57 -18.42 12.60 8.38
N CYS A 58 -19.53 13.25 8.62
CA CYS A 58 -20.61 13.43 7.67
C CYS A 58 -21.04 14.90 7.72
N ASN A 59 -20.83 15.63 6.61
CA ASN A 59 -21.02 17.07 6.56
C ASN A 59 -20.27 17.79 7.70
N GLN A 60 -18.99 17.46 7.88
CA GLN A 60 -18.10 18.05 8.91
C GLN A 60 -18.50 17.74 10.36
N VAL A 61 -19.48 16.85 10.57
CA VAL A 61 -19.87 16.40 11.91
C VAL A 61 -19.24 15.04 12.18
N PHE A 62 -18.51 14.92 13.29
CA PHE A 62 -17.91 13.65 13.69
C PHE A 62 -18.96 12.56 13.89
N VAL A 63 -18.69 11.39 13.34
CA VAL A 63 -19.59 10.22 13.40
C VAL A 63 -18.97 9.08 14.20
N SER A 64 -17.73 8.69 13.84
CA SER A 64 -17.07 7.53 14.44
C SER A 64 -15.56 7.58 14.20
N ASP A 65 -14.81 6.98 15.10
CA ASP A 65 -13.39 6.64 14.94
C ASP A 65 -13.15 5.18 14.54
N SER A 66 -14.22 4.41 14.37
CA SER A 66 -14.20 3.03 13.93
C SER A 66 -14.97 2.89 12.61
N ILE A 67 -14.24 2.67 11.52
CA ILE A 67 -14.81 2.58 10.18
C ILE A 67 -14.63 1.19 9.55
N LYS A 68 -14.62 0.14 10.38
CA LYS A 68 -14.44 -1.26 9.94
C LYS A 68 -15.45 -1.70 8.88
N GLU A 69 -16.59 -1.02 8.82
CA GLU A 69 -17.65 -1.29 7.83
C GLU A 69 -17.50 -0.45 6.55
N VAL A 70 -16.70 0.63 6.60
CA VAL A 70 -16.55 1.59 5.48
C VAL A 70 -15.35 1.25 4.61
N VAL A 71 -14.26 0.76 5.18
CA VAL A 71 -13.05 0.41 4.41
C VAL A 71 -12.79 -1.10 4.45
N PRO A 72 -12.20 -1.67 3.40
CA PRO A 72 -11.76 -3.07 3.41
C PRO A 72 -10.80 -3.36 4.56
N ARG A 73 -10.83 -4.61 5.05
CA ARG A 73 -10.05 -5.03 6.20
C ARG A 73 -8.54 -4.74 6.06
N TYR A 74 -7.98 -4.94 4.89
CA TYR A 74 -6.55 -4.69 4.63
C TYR A 74 -6.16 -3.21 4.67
N LEU A 75 -7.14 -2.29 4.66
CA LEU A 75 -6.92 -0.85 4.82
C LEU A 75 -7.21 -0.34 6.23
N LEU A 76 -7.66 -1.19 7.15
CA LEU A 76 -7.93 -0.79 8.53
C LEU A 76 -6.74 -0.17 9.26
N PRO A 77 -5.47 -0.57 9.00
CA PRO A 77 -4.34 0.07 9.67
C PRO A 77 -4.06 1.50 9.21
N LEU A 78 -4.72 1.99 8.14
CA LEU A 78 -4.58 3.38 7.72
C LEU A 78 -5.10 4.34 8.80
N ARG A 79 -4.56 5.53 8.79
CA ARG A 79 -4.95 6.65 9.67
C ARG A 79 -5.47 7.80 8.83
N GLY A 80 -6.16 8.74 9.47
CA GLY A 80 -6.60 9.93 8.77
C GLY A 80 -8.02 10.34 9.07
N VAL A 81 -8.58 11.06 8.13
CA VAL A 81 -9.94 11.59 8.22
C VAL A 81 -10.66 11.39 6.89
N ILE A 82 -11.93 11.04 6.97
CA ILE A 82 -12.83 10.96 5.81
C ILE A 82 -14.11 11.74 6.15
N ASP A 83 -14.55 12.60 5.26
CA ASP A 83 -15.86 13.25 5.31
C ASP A 83 -16.66 12.87 4.06
N SER A 84 -17.87 12.35 4.26
CA SER A 84 -18.77 12.03 3.16
C SER A 84 -20.23 12.14 3.58
N PRO A 85 -21.05 12.96 2.90
CA PRO A 85 -22.47 13.00 3.10
C PRO A 85 -23.20 11.75 2.56
N ASP A 86 -22.53 10.96 1.71
CA ASP A 86 -23.11 9.77 1.06
C ASP A 86 -23.10 8.53 1.97
N ILE A 87 -22.45 8.62 3.13
CA ILE A 87 -22.42 7.52 4.09
C ILE A 87 -23.75 7.50 4.86
N PRO A 88 -24.54 6.42 4.72
CA PRO A 88 -25.84 6.32 5.40
C PRO A 88 -25.62 6.14 6.91
N LEU A 89 -26.17 7.06 7.66
CA LEU A 89 -26.22 7.00 9.12
C LEU A 89 -27.59 6.50 9.57
N ASN A 90 -27.65 5.75 10.67
CA ASN A 90 -28.93 5.46 11.29
C ASN A 90 -29.50 6.73 11.95
N VAL A 91 -30.80 6.68 12.31
CA VAL A 91 -31.53 7.83 12.88
C VAL A 91 -30.87 8.35 14.16
N SER A 92 -30.23 7.47 14.94
CA SER A 92 -29.50 7.84 16.17
C SER A 92 -28.07 8.30 15.91
N ARG A 93 -27.57 8.25 14.66
CA ARG A 93 -26.17 8.52 14.29
C ARG A 93 -25.14 7.68 15.07
N SER A 94 -25.57 6.65 15.77
CA SER A 94 -24.73 5.84 16.65
C SER A 94 -24.18 4.57 15.98
N ALA A 95 -24.65 4.22 14.79
CA ALA A 95 -24.15 3.09 14.02
C ALA A 95 -24.27 3.36 12.52
N LEU A 96 -23.29 2.90 11.77
CA LEU A 96 -23.33 2.84 10.31
C LEU A 96 -24.31 1.75 9.88
N GLN A 97 -25.16 2.05 8.92
CA GLN A 97 -25.91 0.98 8.27
C GLN A 97 -24.99 0.32 7.26
N THR A 98 -24.65 -0.95 7.51
CA THR A 98 -23.89 -1.77 6.58
C THR A 98 -24.76 -2.11 5.37
N ASP A 99 -24.86 -1.17 4.46
CA ASP A 99 -25.60 -1.35 3.22
C ASP A 99 -24.65 -1.47 2.01
N ARG A 100 -25.25 -1.63 0.83
CA ARG A 100 -24.52 -1.73 -0.43
C ARG A 100 -23.70 -0.48 -0.74
N ARG A 101 -24.13 0.71 -0.30
CA ARG A 101 -23.44 1.98 -0.52
C ARG A 101 -22.15 2.05 0.25
N VAL A 102 -22.17 1.67 1.53
CA VAL A 102 -20.98 1.65 2.39
C VAL A 102 -19.90 0.78 1.78
N ARG A 103 -20.26 -0.43 1.33
CA ARG A 103 -19.31 -1.32 0.64
C ARG A 103 -18.76 -0.73 -0.67
N SER A 104 -19.61 -0.04 -1.43
CA SER A 104 -19.19 0.59 -2.68
C SER A 104 -18.24 1.77 -2.42
N ILE A 105 -18.46 2.56 -1.37
CA ILE A 105 -17.53 3.61 -0.92
C ILE A 105 -16.19 2.99 -0.50
N GLY A 106 -16.21 1.89 0.24
CA GLY A 106 -15.00 1.15 0.61
C GLY A 106 -14.18 0.70 -0.59
N SER A 107 -14.83 0.11 -1.59
CA SER A 107 -14.18 -0.29 -2.84
C SER A 107 -13.63 0.92 -3.62
N PHE A 108 -14.31 2.06 -3.57
CA PHE A 108 -13.83 3.30 -4.18
C PHE A 108 -12.60 3.85 -3.46
N VAL A 109 -12.59 3.83 -2.13
CA VAL A 109 -11.41 4.19 -1.32
C VAL A 109 -10.23 3.28 -1.66
N ALA A 110 -10.45 1.96 -1.72
CA ALA A 110 -9.43 0.99 -2.09
C ALA A 110 -8.83 1.28 -3.47
N LYS A 111 -9.68 1.61 -4.45
CA LYS A 111 -9.22 2.04 -5.77
C LYS A 111 -8.31 3.26 -5.70
N LYS A 112 -8.70 4.30 -4.94
CA LYS A 112 -7.89 5.52 -4.78
C LYS A 112 -6.54 5.24 -4.11
N VAL A 113 -6.53 4.32 -3.14
CA VAL A 113 -5.29 3.83 -2.52
C VAL A 113 -4.41 3.16 -3.57
N GLY A 114 -4.94 2.24 -4.36
CA GLY A 114 -4.21 1.58 -5.43
C GLY A 114 -3.68 2.55 -6.50
N ASP A 115 -4.49 3.55 -6.91
CA ASP A 115 -4.07 4.60 -7.84
C ASP A 115 -2.86 5.39 -7.29
N ARG A 116 -2.87 5.72 -6.00
CA ARG A 116 -1.76 6.44 -5.35
C ARG A 116 -0.48 5.58 -5.25
N LEU A 117 -0.62 4.30 -4.93
CA LEU A 117 0.50 3.36 -4.91
C LEU A 117 1.13 3.24 -6.30
N LYS A 118 0.31 3.11 -7.35
CA LYS A 118 0.75 3.07 -8.73
C LYS A 118 1.47 4.35 -9.14
N GLN A 119 0.93 5.50 -8.77
CA GLN A 119 1.54 6.80 -9.02
C GLN A 119 2.93 6.87 -8.39
N LEU A 120 3.07 6.54 -7.10
CA LEU A 120 4.37 6.57 -6.42
C LEU A 120 5.38 5.61 -7.08
N HIS A 121 4.95 4.40 -7.43
CA HIS A 121 5.82 3.43 -8.10
C HIS A 121 6.32 3.93 -9.45
N GLN A 122 5.51 4.71 -10.19
CA GLN A 122 5.88 5.26 -11.49
C GLN A 122 6.74 6.52 -11.38
N GLU A 123 6.42 7.42 -10.45
CA GLU A 123 7.09 8.71 -10.28
C GLU A 123 8.41 8.60 -9.52
N ASP A 124 8.46 7.74 -8.50
CA ASP A 124 9.64 7.53 -7.65
C ASP A 124 9.77 6.04 -7.23
N PRO A 125 10.21 5.17 -8.16
CA PRO A 125 10.40 3.74 -7.88
C PRO A 125 11.36 3.49 -6.72
N LYS A 126 12.38 4.33 -6.57
CA LYS A 126 13.35 4.22 -5.47
C LYS A 126 12.67 4.45 -4.13
N ARG A 127 11.91 5.53 -3.99
CA ARG A 127 11.15 5.82 -2.78
C ARG A 127 10.14 4.71 -2.47
N TYR A 128 9.49 4.18 -3.52
CA TYR A 128 8.56 3.05 -3.37
C TYR A 128 9.27 1.82 -2.80
N ALA A 129 10.46 1.48 -3.31
CA ALA A 129 11.27 0.37 -2.82
C ALA A 129 11.79 0.59 -1.38
N GLU A 130 12.16 1.83 -1.02
CA GLU A 130 12.60 2.18 0.34
C GLU A 130 11.51 1.92 1.40
N ILE A 131 10.25 2.15 1.08
CA ILE A 131 9.13 1.95 1.99
C ILE A 131 8.41 0.61 1.78
N TRP A 132 8.87 -0.20 0.83
CA TRP A 132 8.21 -1.43 0.42
C TRP A 132 7.93 -2.39 1.57
N GLU A 133 8.90 -2.65 2.45
CA GLU A 133 8.72 -3.59 3.54
C GLU A 133 7.54 -3.22 4.46
N SER A 134 7.30 -1.93 4.62
CA SER A 134 6.16 -1.42 5.38
C SER A 134 4.85 -1.41 4.59
N LEU A 135 4.90 -1.26 3.25
CA LEU A 135 3.73 -1.29 2.38
C LEU A 135 3.30 -2.71 1.99
N ALA A 136 4.27 -3.63 1.87
CA ALA A 136 4.03 -4.98 1.36
C ALA A 136 2.90 -5.73 2.07
N PRO A 137 2.73 -5.69 3.39
CA PRO A 137 1.62 -6.35 4.06
C PRO A 137 0.25 -5.84 3.60
N PHE A 138 0.06 -4.52 3.47
CA PHE A 138 -1.20 -3.94 2.98
C PHE A 138 -1.52 -4.43 1.57
N ILE A 139 -0.53 -4.37 0.68
CA ILE A 139 -0.68 -4.71 -0.72
C ILE A 139 -0.93 -6.21 -0.89
N LYS A 140 -0.14 -7.06 -0.21
CA LYS A 140 -0.25 -8.51 -0.32
C LYS A 140 -1.56 -9.04 0.27
N ILE A 141 -1.97 -8.57 1.46
CA ILE A 141 -3.25 -8.96 2.07
C ILE A 141 -4.40 -8.46 1.19
N GLY A 142 -4.35 -7.21 0.72
CA GLY A 142 -5.36 -6.65 -0.15
C GLY A 142 -5.52 -7.44 -1.46
N ALA A 143 -4.42 -7.81 -2.10
CA ALA A 143 -4.43 -8.63 -3.30
C ALA A 143 -4.98 -10.07 -3.07
N MET A 144 -4.88 -10.59 -1.86
CA MET A 144 -5.45 -11.89 -1.51
C MET A 144 -6.95 -11.82 -1.18
N GLU A 145 -7.44 -10.70 -0.68
CA GLU A 145 -8.82 -10.52 -0.22
C GLU A 145 -9.73 -9.85 -1.24
N ASP A 146 -9.19 -9.09 -2.20
CA ASP A 146 -9.94 -8.27 -3.16
C ASP A 146 -9.36 -8.42 -4.57
N GLU A 147 -10.06 -9.14 -5.45
CA GLU A 147 -9.63 -9.41 -6.82
C GLU A 147 -9.43 -8.13 -7.64
N LYS A 148 -10.30 -7.12 -7.47
CA LYS A 148 -10.17 -5.84 -8.18
C LYS A 148 -8.95 -5.05 -7.72
N PHE A 149 -8.65 -5.11 -6.43
CA PHE A 149 -7.43 -4.53 -5.89
C PHE A 149 -6.20 -5.32 -6.37
N ALA A 150 -6.28 -6.65 -6.39
CA ALA A 150 -5.21 -7.50 -6.94
C ALA A 150 -4.87 -7.12 -8.39
N ASP A 151 -5.87 -6.99 -9.25
CA ASP A 151 -5.68 -6.56 -10.65
C ASP A 151 -4.97 -5.20 -10.75
N GLN A 152 -5.24 -4.30 -9.81
CA GLN A 152 -4.67 -2.97 -9.79
C GLN A 152 -3.21 -2.93 -9.31
N VAL A 153 -2.85 -3.80 -8.34
CA VAL A 153 -1.57 -3.74 -7.65
C VAL A 153 -0.60 -4.88 -7.97
N SER A 154 -1.01 -5.88 -8.75
CA SER A 154 -0.17 -7.04 -9.08
C SER A 154 1.19 -6.66 -9.68
N GLU A 155 1.19 -5.66 -10.56
CA GLU A 155 2.42 -5.14 -11.19
C GLU A 155 3.27 -4.27 -10.25
N LEU A 156 2.76 -3.95 -9.06
CA LEU A 156 3.44 -3.13 -8.06
C LEU A 156 4.11 -3.96 -6.97
N VAL A 157 3.87 -5.27 -6.96
CA VAL A 157 4.46 -6.17 -5.96
C VAL A 157 5.95 -6.32 -6.22
N LEU A 158 6.75 -5.93 -5.23
CA LEU A 158 8.19 -6.11 -5.29
C LEU A 158 8.64 -7.41 -4.60
N PHE A 159 9.65 -8.01 -5.19
CA PHE A 159 10.35 -9.18 -4.67
C PHE A 159 11.82 -8.83 -4.48
N GLY A 160 12.44 -9.34 -3.42
CA GLY A 160 13.87 -9.24 -3.26
C GLY A 160 14.58 -9.96 -4.42
N SER A 161 15.54 -9.32 -5.04
CA SER A 161 16.33 -9.89 -6.13
C SER A 161 17.76 -10.17 -5.67
N THR A 162 18.35 -11.22 -6.21
CA THR A 162 19.77 -11.51 -6.05
C THR A 162 20.64 -10.82 -7.08
N ALA A 163 20.06 -10.25 -8.13
CA ALA A 163 20.75 -9.41 -9.08
C ALA A 163 21.19 -8.12 -8.41
N SER A 164 22.36 -7.61 -8.78
CA SER A 164 22.80 -6.30 -8.35
C SER A 164 21.89 -5.23 -8.92
N ALA A 165 21.55 -4.23 -8.11
CA ALA A 165 20.90 -3.04 -8.63
C ALA A 165 21.78 -2.49 -9.78
N ALA A 166 21.20 -2.33 -10.96
CA ALA A 166 21.96 -1.99 -12.13
C ALA A 166 22.59 -0.59 -12.00
N ASP A 167 23.89 -0.51 -12.17
CA ASP A 167 24.58 0.75 -12.52
C ASP A 167 24.25 1.04 -13.99
N GLY A 168 23.13 1.70 -14.26
CA GLY A 168 22.75 2.03 -15.64
C GLY A 168 21.32 2.52 -15.81
N ASP A 169 20.94 2.82 -17.04
CA ASP A 169 19.61 3.32 -17.43
C ASP A 169 18.43 2.33 -17.24
N SER A 170 18.70 1.13 -16.78
CA SER A 170 17.64 0.16 -16.48
C SER A 170 17.07 0.41 -15.07
N PRO A 171 15.77 0.69 -14.94
CA PRO A 171 15.17 0.94 -13.63
C PRO A 171 14.98 -0.33 -12.79
N ASP A 172 15.45 -1.49 -13.25
CA ASP A 172 15.18 -2.78 -12.63
C ASP A 172 16.44 -3.69 -12.68
N PRO A 173 16.94 -4.26 -11.56
CA PRO A 173 16.35 -4.18 -10.21
C PRO A 173 16.45 -2.82 -9.54
N ILE A 174 15.42 -2.45 -8.79
CA ILE A 174 15.31 -1.18 -8.08
C ILE A 174 16.16 -1.24 -6.81
N PRO A 175 17.06 -0.28 -6.56
CA PRO A 175 17.82 -0.25 -5.31
C PRO A 175 16.89 0.04 -4.13
N GLY A 176 16.94 -0.81 -3.12
CA GLY A 176 16.21 -0.65 -1.86
C GLY A 176 17.11 -0.21 -0.72
N THR A 177 16.59 -0.32 0.51
CA THR A 177 17.36 -0.03 1.73
C THR A 177 18.34 -1.16 2.06
N GLU A 178 19.40 -0.84 2.80
CA GLU A 178 20.36 -1.82 3.32
C GLU A 178 21.06 -2.69 2.25
N GLY A 179 21.22 -2.15 1.03
CA GLY A 179 21.86 -2.89 -0.07
C GLY A 179 21.00 -3.98 -0.71
N LYS A 180 19.73 -4.07 -0.36
CA LYS A 180 18.77 -4.95 -1.02
C LYS A 180 18.43 -4.39 -2.41
N ALA A 181 18.22 -5.29 -3.35
CA ALA A 181 17.64 -4.96 -4.65
C ALA A 181 16.23 -5.56 -4.74
N TYR A 182 15.33 -4.85 -5.39
CA TYR A 182 13.96 -5.28 -5.59
C TYR A 182 13.60 -5.31 -7.07
N THR A 183 12.74 -6.23 -7.45
CA THR A 183 12.21 -6.35 -8.81
C THR A 183 10.72 -6.62 -8.80
N THR A 184 10.03 -6.21 -9.84
CA THR A 184 8.67 -6.69 -10.13
C THR A 184 8.72 -8.03 -10.83
N LEU A 185 7.61 -8.78 -10.84
CA LEU A 185 7.54 -10.02 -11.61
C LEU A 185 7.73 -9.77 -13.11
N GLY A 186 7.24 -8.62 -13.63
CA GLY A 186 7.44 -8.21 -15.03
C GLY A 186 8.90 -7.95 -15.34
N GLY A 187 9.60 -7.19 -14.51
CA GLY A 187 11.03 -6.92 -14.65
C GLY A 187 11.87 -8.19 -14.61
N TYR A 188 11.61 -9.07 -13.64
CA TYR A 188 12.27 -10.37 -13.55
C TYR A 188 12.06 -11.21 -14.83
N ARG A 189 10.83 -11.35 -15.32
CA ARG A 189 10.53 -12.08 -16.58
C ARG A 189 11.25 -11.47 -17.77
N SER A 190 11.33 -10.17 -17.90
CA SER A 190 12.02 -9.51 -19.00
C SER A 190 13.51 -9.87 -19.03
N ARG A 191 14.17 -10.02 -17.88
CA ARG A 191 15.55 -10.48 -17.78
C ARG A 191 15.70 -11.95 -18.13
N LEU A 192 14.77 -12.81 -17.73
CA LEU A 192 14.74 -14.23 -18.11
C LEU A 192 14.60 -14.39 -19.62
N ASP A 193 13.74 -13.62 -20.26
CA ASP A 193 13.55 -13.66 -21.72
C ASP A 193 14.83 -13.26 -22.45
N GLN A 194 15.57 -12.26 -21.97
CA GLN A 194 16.87 -11.88 -22.50
C GLN A 194 17.92 -12.99 -22.35
N ALA A 195 17.90 -13.70 -21.24
CA ALA A 195 18.78 -14.83 -20.98
C ALA A 195 18.32 -16.15 -21.66
N ASN A 196 17.18 -16.12 -22.38
CA ASN A 196 16.52 -17.31 -22.98
C ASN A 196 16.21 -18.42 -21.95
N ASP A 197 15.97 -18.07 -20.70
CA ASP A 197 15.53 -18.96 -19.62
C ASP A 197 14.08 -18.62 -19.24
N LYS A 198 13.25 -19.66 -19.10
CA LYS A 198 11.82 -19.51 -18.76
C LYS A 198 11.50 -19.92 -17.32
N ARG A 199 12.50 -20.33 -16.57
CA ARG A 199 12.30 -20.79 -15.19
C ARG A 199 12.28 -19.61 -14.25
N ILE A 200 11.21 -19.50 -13.46
CA ILE A 200 11.15 -18.54 -12.35
C ILE A 200 11.72 -19.24 -11.13
N LEU A 201 12.88 -18.76 -10.67
CA LEU A 201 13.49 -19.22 -9.43
C LEU A 201 13.04 -18.32 -8.29
N TYR A 202 12.70 -18.89 -7.14
CA TYR A 202 12.31 -18.13 -5.96
C TYR A 202 12.76 -18.82 -4.68
N CYS A 203 12.98 -18.01 -3.66
CA CYS A 203 13.37 -18.44 -2.31
C CYS A 203 12.35 -17.90 -1.32
N THR A 204 11.87 -18.75 -0.41
CA THR A 204 10.91 -18.38 0.65
C THR A 204 11.57 -18.23 2.01
N ASP A 205 12.79 -18.75 2.18
CA ASP A 205 13.56 -18.72 3.41
C ASP A 205 15.04 -18.59 3.08
N GLU A 206 15.54 -17.36 3.09
CA GLU A 206 16.95 -17.08 2.74
C GLU A 206 17.93 -17.80 3.66
N ALA A 207 17.64 -17.90 4.96
CA ALA A 207 18.52 -18.55 5.93
C ALA A 207 18.55 -20.07 5.72
N GLY A 208 17.38 -20.70 5.60
CA GLY A 208 17.27 -22.14 5.39
C GLY A 208 17.73 -22.60 4.01
N GLN A 209 17.69 -21.71 3.01
CA GLN A 209 18.06 -22.01 1.62
C GLN A 209 19.37 -21.36 1.18
N ALA A 210 20.19 -20.86 2.11
CA ALA A 210 21.42 -20.11 1.81
C ALA A 210 22.39 -20.88 0.91
N GLY A 211 22.54 -22.19 1.10
CA GLY A 211 23.40 -23.02 0.24
C GLY A 211 22.91 -23.13 -1.20
N ALA A 212 21.61 -23.29 -1.40
CA ALA A 212 21.00 -23.32 -2.72
C ALA A 212 21.13 -21.95 -3.42
N LEU A 213 20.85 -20.85 -2.69
CA LEU A 213 21.03 -19.48 -3.22
C LEU A 213 22.48 -19.23 -3.65
N ALA A 214 23.47 -19.62 -2.83
CA ALA A 214 24.88 -19.45 -3.19
C ALA A 214 25.24 -20.23 -4.44
N LEU A 215 24.72 -21.45 -4.59
CA LEU A 215 24.95 -22.29 -5.77
C LEU A 215 24.38 -21.64 -7.04
N TRP A 216 23.10 -21.22 -6.99
CA TRP A 216 22.44 -20.59 -8.14
C TRP A 216 23.11 -19.26 -8.52
N LYS A 217 23.47 -18.42 -7.54
CA LYS A 217 24.25 -17.19 -7.78
C LYS A 217 25.59 -17.48 -8.47
N SER A 218 26.30 -18.55 -8.05
CA SER A 218 27.58 -18.91 -8.67
C SER A 218 27.43 -19.38 -10.12
N GLN A 219 26.24 -19.80 -10.53
CA GLN A 219 25.88 -20.17 -11.89
C GLN A 219 25.33 -18.98 -12.72
N GLY A 220 25.29 -17.78 -12.14
CA GLY A 220 24.76 -16.59 -12.80
C GLY A 220 23.25 -16.50 -12.85
N ALA A 221 22.55 -17.33 -12.07
CA ALA A 221 21.08 -17.23 -11.95
C ALA A 221 20.69 -16.14 -10.91
N GLU A 222 19.59 -15.47 -11.22
CA GLU A 222 18.94 -14.49 -10.33
C GLU A 222 18.00 -15.18 -9.35
#